data_4371468da877619ac7c2c33560ea3f2f
#
_entry.id   4371468da877619ac7c2c33560ea3f2f
#
_cell.length_a   1.000
_cell.length_b   1.000
_cell.length_c   1.000
_cell.angle_alpha   90.00
_cell.angle_beta   90.00
_cell.angle_gamma   90.00
#
_symmetry.space_group_name_H-M   'P 1'
#
loop_
_entity.id
_entity.type
_entity.pdbx_description
1 polymer ?
#
loop_
_entity_poly.entity_id
_entity_poly.type
_entity_poly.pdbx_seq_one_letter_code
_entity_poly.pdbx_strand_id
1 'polypeptide(L)'
;MAATTDIGIDLGTSSILVYAKGKGIVLKEPSVVAYDKDADKVRAIGEEARQMIGRTPGNIMAVRPMRQGVITDFLITERMLRYFIQKAMGRRAFRKPRISICVPSGVTEVERKAVEEATYQAGAREVLIVPEPVAAAIGSGIDITKPCGNMIVDIGGGTTDIAVISLAGTVVSNSVKISSETFDQDIIRYVRKTYNVFIGEQTAEAVKIRIGSAYPRAEEKTMEIKGRNVITGLPATITVSSDEIRGALAQTTNQIADAICAVLEKTPPELASDVSDRGIILTGGGSLLAGMDELIQ
;
A
#
# COMPACT_ATOMS: atom_id res chain seq x y z
N MET A 1 -30.04 23.15 -0.65
CA MET A 1 -29.79 21.82 -0.03
C MET A 1 -28.32 21.78 0.36
N ALA A 2 -28.00 21.58 1.64
CA ALA A 2 -26.60 21.42 2.05
C ALA A 2 -26.07 20.13 1.42
N ALA A 3 -25.03 20.24 0.58
CA ALA A 3 -24.44 19.11 -0.14
C ALA A 3 -23.97 18.05 0.88
N THR A 4 -24.38 16.81 0.69
CA THR A 4 -23.86 15.67 1.43
C THR A 4 -22.41 15.50 0.99
N THR A 5 -21.49 15.46 1.94
CA THR A 5 -20.08 15.28 1.61
C THR A 5 -19.85 13.80 1.32
N ASP A 6 -19.54 13.49 0.07
CA ASP A 6 -19.13 12.14 -0.34
C ASP A 6 -17.60 12.07 -0.22
N ILE A 7 -17.09 11.01 0.42
CA ILE A 7 -15.68 10.77 0.69
C ILE A 7 -15.29 9.43 0.09
N GLY A 8 -14.17 9.38 -0.63
CA GLY A 8 -13.47 8.15 -1.00
C GLY A 8 -12.28 7.94 -0.06
N ILE A 9 -12.10 6.73 0.44
CA ILE A 9 -10.97 6.35 1.28
C ILE A 9 -10.27 5.14 0.66
N ASP A 10 -8.98 5.28 0.37
CA ASP A 10 -8.08 4.17 0.18
C ASP A 10 -7.43 3.89 1.53
N LEU A 11 -7.78 2.74 2.14
CA LEU A 11 -7.29 2.31 3.45
C LEU A 11 -6.11 1.37 3.26
N GLY A 12 -5.00 1.89 2.75
CA GLY A 12 -3.81 1.08 2.48
C GLY A 12 -3.01 0.73 3.74
N THR A 13 -2.22 -0.34 3.65
CA THR A 13 -1.31 -0.80 4.71
C THR A 13 -0.27 0.26 5.06
N SER A 14 0.35 0.88 4.06
CA SER A 14 1.42 1.88 4.27
C SER A 14 0.91 3.30 4.37
N SER A 15 -0.14 3.66 3.62
CA SER A 15 -0.70 5.01 3.58
C SER A 15 -2.21 4.99 3.40
N ILE A 16 -2.86 6.00 3.95
CA ILE A 16 -4.26 6.30 3.71
C ILE A 16 -4.39 7.51 2.79
N LEU A 17 -5.28 7.40 1.79
CA LEU A 17 -5.66 8.50 0.92
C LEU A 17 -7.12 8.83 1.16
N VAL A 18 -7.43 10.13 1.27
CA VAL A 18 -8.81 10.58 1.41
C VAL A 18 -9.13 11.58 0.32
N TYR A 19 -10.11 11.23 -0.48
CA TYR A 19 -10.71 12.07 -1.52
C TYR A 19 -12.02 12.65 -1.02
N ALA A 20 -12.25 13.92 -1.24
CA ALA A 20 -13.54 14.58 -0.97
C ALA A 20 -14.13 15.11 -2.28
N LYS A 21 -15.41 14.79 -2.54
CA LYS A 21 -16.10 15.21 -3.75
C LYS A 21 -16.06 16.73 -3.93
N GLY A 22 -15.58 17.16 -5.09
CA GLY A 22 -15.43 18.57 -5.43
C GLY A 22 -14.18 19.26 -4.87
N LYS A 23 -13.35 18.55 -4.11
CA LYS A 23 -12.07 19.07 -3.58
C LYS A 23 -10.85 18.26 -4.04
N GLY A 24 -11.05 17.05 -4.57
CA GLY A 24 -9.97 16.15 -4.92
C GLY A 24 -9.39 15.40 -3.71
N ILE A 25 -8.12 14.99 -3.81
CA ILE A 25 -7.40 14.36 -2.70
C ILE A 25 -7.10 15.43 -1.65
N VAL A 26 -7.69 15.27 -0.47
CA VAL A 26 -7.56 16.23 0.64
C VAL A 26 -6.57 15.78 1.71
N LEU A 27 -6.26 14.47 1.77
CA LEU A 27 -5.30 13.89 2.70
C LEU A 27 -4.53 12.75 2.04
N LYS A 28 -3.22 12.70 2.32
CA LYS A 28 -2.33 11.58 2.06
C LYS A 28 -1.41 11.46 3.26
N GLU A 29 -1.59 10.42 4.05
CA GLU A 29 -0.87 10.25 5.32
C GLU A 29 -0.45 8.80 5.51
N PRO A 30 0.63 8.51 6.23
CA PRO A 30 0.99 7.15 6.63
C PRO A 30 -0.10 6.49 7.49
N SER A 31 -0.36 5.21 7.29
CA SER A 31 -1.26 4.39 8.11
C SER A 31 -0.56 3.95 9.40
N VAL A 32 -0.16 4.93 10.23
CA VAL A 32 0.57 4.71 11.48
C VAL A 32 -0.12 5.45 12.61
N VAL A 33 -0.19 4.80 13.77
CA VAL A 33 -0.74 5.36 15.01
C VAL A 33 0.27 5.18 16.14
N ALA A 34 0.61 6.25 16.82
CA ALA A 34 1.36 6.20 18.07
C ALA A 34 0.36 6.16 19.24
N TYR A 35 0.45 5.11 20.04
CA TYR A 35 -0.50 4.81 21.10
C TYR A 35 0.23 4.62 22.44
N ASP A 36 -0.28 5.28 23.48
CA ASP A 36 0.18 5.16 24.85
C ASP A 36 -0.64 4.09 25.56
N LYS A 37 0.01 2.97 25.93
CA LYS A 37 -0.63 1.83 26.55
C LYS A 37 -1.14 2.13 27.95
N ASP A 38 -0.39 2.92 28.72
CA ASP A 38 -0.71 3.19 30.12
C ASP A 38 -1.88 4.16 30.24
N ALA A 39 -1.94 5.14 29.32
CA ALA A 39 -2.98 6.14 29.31
C ALA A 39 -4.20 5.77 28.43
N ASP A 40 -4.16 4.64 27.71
CA ASP A 40 -5.17 4.24 26.69
C ASP A 40 -5.49 5.38 25.70
N LYS A 41 -4.45 6.06 25.21
CA LYS A 41 -4.63 7.25 24.36
C LYS A 41 -3.78 7.21 23.09
N VAL A 42 -4.40 7.65 22.00
CA VAL A 42 -3.67 7.99 20.78
C VAL A 42 -2.86 9.26 21.03
N ARG A 43 -1.55 9.21 20.77
CA ARG A 43 -0.61 10.33 20.88
C ARG A 43 -0.43 11.06 19.55
N ALA A 44 -0.32 10.31 18.46
CA ALA A 44 -0.14 10.85 17.13
C ALA A 44 -0.72 9.89 16.07
N ILE A 45 -1.07 10.43 14.90
CA ILE A 45 -1.55 9.66 13.74
C ILE A 45 -0.88 10.23 12.49
N GLY A 46 -0.59 9.35 11.51
CA GLY A 46 -0.03 9.74 10.24
C GLY A 46 1.47 10.01 10.31
N GLU A 47 1.94 11.08 9.66
CA GLU A 47 3.36 11.38 9.54
C GLU A 47 4.05 11.59 10.90
N GLU A 48 3.39 12.25 11.85
CA GLU A 48 3.91 12.43 13.20
C GLU A 48 4.17 11.08 13.89
N ALA A 49 3.22 10.14 13.78
CA ALA A 49 3.38 8.80 14.33
C ALA A 49 4.46 7.99 13.60
N ARG A 50 4.60 8.15 12.27
CA ARG A 50 5.64 7.50 11.47
C ARG A 50 7.04 7.85 11.94
N GLN A 51 7.27 9.12 12.29
CA GLN A 51 8.56 9.58 12.82
C GLN A 51 8.91 8.96 14.17
N MET A 52 7.93 8.43 14.90
CA MET A 52 8.11 7.77 16.19
C MET A 52 8.49 6.29 16.06
N ILE A 53 8.34 5.67 14.88
CA ILE A 53 8.69 4.24 14.67
C ILE A 53 10.17 4.01 15.03
N GLY A 54 10.41 3.04 15.93
CA GLY A 54 11.75 2.69 16.40
C GLY A 54 12.42 3.71 17.35
N ARG A 55 11.67 4.73 17.79
CA ARG A 55 12.18 5.82 18.66
C ARG A 55 11.34 6.07 19.91
N THR A 56 10.37 5.21 20.19
CA THR A 56 9.46 5.37 21.33
C THR A 56 9.99 4.71 22.60
N PRO A 57 9.71 5.29 23.79
CA PRO A 57 9.89 4.60 25.05
C PRO A 57 8.91 3.42 25.17
N GLY A 58 9.15 2.50 26.12
CA GLY A 58 8.43 1.22 26.21
C GLY A 58 6.91 1.30 26.40
N ASN A 59 6.40 2.40 26.94
CA ASN A 59 4.96 2.63 27.13
C ASN A 59 4.25 3.21 25.89
N ILE A 60 4.99 3.72 24.89
CA ILE A 60 4.43 4.24 23.66
C ILE A 60 4.77 3.29 22.52
N MET A 61 3.76 2.87 21.77
CA MET A 61 3.94 2.06 20.58
C MET A 61 3.51 2.84 19.33
N ALA A 62 4.42 2.92 18.34
CA ALA A 62 4.06 3.32 17.00
C ALA A 62 3.75 2.06 16.17
N VAL A 63 2.48 1.88 15.81
CA VAL A 63 1.97 0.67 15.15
C VAL A 63 1.30 0.98 13.83
N ARG A 64 1.34 0.01 12.92
CA ARG A 64 0.51 -0.01 11.72
C ARG A 64 -0.72 -0.89 12.01
N PRO A 65 -1.92 -0.32 12.10
CA PRO A 65 -3.13 -1.09 12.43
C PRO A 65 -3.64 -1.93 11.26
N MET A 66 -3.05 -1.72 10.07
CA MET A 66 -3.28 -2.51 8.86
C MET A 66 -2.02 -3.28 8.50
N ARG A 67 -2.16 -4.55 8.13
CA ARG A 67 -1.07 -5.37 7.59
C ARG A 67 -1.58 -6.25 6.46
N GLN A 68 -0.83 -6.31 5.36
CA GLN A 68 -1.19 -7.15 4.22
C GLN A 68 -2.66 -6.96 3.77
N GLY A 69 -3.10 -5.70 3.73
CA GLY A 69 -4.44 -5.32 3.31
C GLY A 69 -5.57 -5.58 4.30
N VAL A 70 -5.28 -6.08 5.52
CA VAL A 70 -6.30 -6.42 6.52
C VAL A 70 -6.11 -5.66 7.84
N ILE A 71 -7.22 -5.48 8.58
CA ILE A 71 -7.21 -4.87 9.91
C ILE A 71 -6.59 -5.86 10.90
N THR A 72 -5.52 -5.45 11.57
CA THR A 72 -4.89 -6.23 12.66
C THR A 72 -5.30 -5.74 14.04
N ASP A 73 -5.71 -4.47 14.14
CA ASP A 73 -6.25 -3.88 15.36
C ASP A 73 -7.46 -3.01 15.02
N PHE A 74 -8.64 -3.51 15.37
CA PHE A 74 -9.90 -2.87 15.04
C PHE A 74 -10.07 -1.51 15.71
N LEU A 75 -9.76 -1.40 17.00
CA LEU A 75 -9.96 -0.17 17.77
C LEU A 75 -9.01 0.94 17.30
N ILE A 76 -7.75 0.59 17.05
CA ILE A 76 -6.77 1.56 16.55
C ILE A 76 -7.12 1.98 15.12
N THR A 77 -7.60 1.05 14.27
CA THR A 77 -8.07 1.38 12.90
C THR A 77 -9.28 2.31 12.94
N GLU A 78 -10.26 2.04 13.79
CA GLU A 78 -11.44 2.89 13.97
C GLU A 78 -11.05 4.31 14.40
N ARG A 79 -10.17 4.44 15.41
CA ARG A 79 -9.67 5.74 15.88
C ARG A 79 -8.90 6.49 14.78
N MET A 80 -8.11 5.77 13.98
CA MET A 80 -7.38 6.33 12.84
C MET A 80 -8.34 6.84 11.75
N LEU A 81 -9.32 6.04 11.34
CA LEU A 81 -10.34 6.41 10.37
C LEU A 81 -11.14 7.62 10.84
N ARG A 82 -11.58 7.64 12.09
CA ARG A 82 -12.30 8.77 12.70
C ARG A 82 -11.49 10.05 12.62
N TYR A 83 -10.21 10.00 12.94
CA TYR A 83 -9.32 11.15 12.84
C TYR A 83 -9.25 11.68 11.40
N PHE A 84 -9.04 10.81 10.41
CA PHE A 84 -8.91 11.25 9.02
C PHE A 84 -10.24 11.73 8.42
N ILE A 85 -11.36 11.08 8.75
CA ILE A 85 -12.69 11.54 8.35
C ILE A 85 -12.96 12.94 8.92
N GLN A 86 -12.70 13.17 10.20
CA GLN A 86 -12.89 14.47 10.82
C GLN A 86 -11.98 15.55 10.20
N LYS A 87 -10.72 15.22 9.93
CA LYS A 87 -9.74 16.11 9.28
C LYS A 87 -10.18 16.49 7.86
N ALA A 88 -10.69 15.51 7.08
CA ALA A 88 -11.20 15.74 5.72
C ALA A 88 -12.48 16.58 5.68
N MET A 89 -13.39 16.34 6.63
CA MET A 89 -14.66 17.06 6.73
C MET A 89 -14.50 18.50 7.24
N GLY A 90 -13.51 18.74 8.10
CA GLY A 90 -13.29 20.02 8.78
C GLY A 90 -14.28 20.29 9.92
N ARG A 91 -14.02 21.36 10.69
CA ARG A 91 -14.73 21.68 11.95
C ARG A 91 -16.24 22.00 11.83
N ARG A 92 -16.77 22.24 10.62
CA ARG A 92 -18.16 22.67 10.40
C ARG A 92 -19.07 21.62 9.78
N ALA A 93 -18.67 20.35 9.78
CA ALA A 93 -19.48 19.29 9.21
C ALA A 93 -20.61 18.87 10.15
N PHE A 94 -21.82 19.31 9.86
CA PHE A 94 -23.03 18.96 10.63
C PHE A 94 -23.66 17.61 10.23
N ARG A 95 -23.22 17.01 9.13
CA ARG A 95 -23.79 15.77 8.62
C ARG A 95 -22.70 14.71 8.44
N LYS A 96 -23.03 13.48 8.81
CA LYS A 96 -22.18 12.32 8.58
C LYS A 96 -22.02 12.08 7.08
N PRO A 97 -20.80 11.78 6.57
CA PRO A 97 -20.53 11.54 5.15
C PRO A 97 -21.05 10.18 4.68
N ARG A 98 -21.24 10.04 3.34
CA ARG A 98 -21.21 8.74 2.67
C ARG A 98 -19.77 8.46 2.32
N ILE A 99 -19.32 7.23 2.56
CA ILE A 99 -17.93 6.84 2.37
C ILE A 99 -17.86 5.64 1.42
N SER A 100 -17.10 5.80 0.33
CA SER A 100 -16.62 4.66 -0.46
C SER A 100 -15.22 4.31 0.05
N ILE A 101 -15.01 3.06 0.45
CA ILE A 101 -13.73 2.59 0.99
C ILE A 101 -13.24 1.38 0.20
N CYS A 102 -11.94 1.38 -0.14
CA CYS A 102 -11.33 0.33 -0.93
C CYS A 102 -10.87 -0.83 -0.04
N VAL A 103 -10.94 -2.04 -0.59
CA VAL A 103 -10.41 -3.27 0.00
C VAL A 103 -9.72 -4.11 -1.07
N PRO A 104 -8.66 -4.87 -0.75
CA PRO A 104 -8.05 -5.81 -1.67
C PRO A 104 -9.04 -6.84 -2.21
N SER A 105 -8.79 -7.36 -3.41
CA SER A 105 -9.67 -8.35 -4.05
C SER A 105 -9.71 -9.69 -3.31
N GLY A 106 -8.67 -10.02 -2.55
CA GLY A 106 -8.53 -11.30 -1.85
C GLY A 106 -9.04 -11.32 -0.41
N VAL A 107 -9.71 -10.26 0.07
CA VAL A 107 -10.22 -10.21 1.44
C VAL A 107 -11.40 -11.17 1.65
N THR A 108 -11.46 -11.78 2.81
CA THR A 108 -12.60 -12.60 3.23
C THR A 108 -13.82 -11.74 3.57
N GLU A 109 -15.01 -12.33 3.59
CA GLU A 109 -16.23 -11.63 4.00
C GLU A 109 -16.15 -11.09 5.44
N VAL A 110 -15.42 -11.75 6.33
CA VAL A 110 -15.20 -11.29 7.71
C VAL A 110 -14.33 -10.04 7.72
N GLU A 111 -13.23 -10.04 6.98
CA GLU A 111 -12.33 -8.90 6.85
C GLU A 111 -13.04 -7.71 6.17
N ARG A 112 -13.82 -7.97 5.12
CA ARG A 112 -14.65 -6.96 4.47
C ARG A 112 -15.64 -6.30 5.43
N LYS A 113 -16.36 -7.10 6.22
CA LYS A 113 -17.27 -6.60 7.26
C LYS A 113 -16.54 -5.83 8.35
N ALA A 114 -15.33 -6.22 8.73
CA ALA A 114 -14.54 -5.49 9.71
C ALA A 114 -14.20 -4.07 9.22
N VAL A 115 -13.84 -3.90 7.94
CA VAL A 115 -13.59 -2.57 7.34
C VAL A 115 -14.87 -1.73 7.29
N GLU A 116 -15.99 -2.36 6.87
CA GLU A 116 -17.30 -1.71 6.83
C GLU A 116 -17.70 -1.20 8.22
N GLU A 117 -17.64 -2.06 9.23
CA GLU A 117 -18.02 -1.74 10.62
C GLU A 117 -17.10 -0.67 11.22
N ALA A 118 -15.77 -0.78 11.04
CA ALA A 118 -14.83 0.24 11.50
C ALA A 118 -15.14 1.62 10.89
N THR A 119 -15.53 1.64 9.62
CA THR A 119 -15.89 2.88 8.90
C THR A 119 -17.21 3.47 9.42
N TYR A 120 -18.21 2.64 9.70
CA TYR A 120 -19.47 3.10 10.34
C TYR A 120 -19.22 3.67 11.74
N GLN A 121 -18.43 2.96 12.56
CA GLN A 121 -18.09 3.42 13.92
C GLN A 121 -17.23 4.67 13.90
N ALA A 122 -16.38 4.86 12.89
CA ALA A 122 -15.60 6.08 12.68
C ALA A 122 -16.44 7.30 12.30
N GLY A 123 -17.73 7.11 11.98
CA GLY A 123 -18.68 8.20 11.78
C GLY A 123 -19.29 8.32 10.39
N ALA A 124 -19.18 7.30 9.54
CA ALA A 124 -19.91 7.25 8.28
C ALA A 124 -21.41 7.12 8.50
N ARG A 125 -22.21 7.68 7.57
CA ARG A 125 -23.65 7.45 7.49
C ARG A 125 -23.97 6.24 6.65
N GLU A 126 -23.20 6.04 5.60
CA GLU A 126 -23.36 5.00 4.60
C GLU A 126 -21.96 4.60 4.13
N VAL A 127 -21.73 3.31 3.97
CA VAL A 127 -20.43 2.76 3.54
C VAL A 127 -20.65 1.94 2.27
N LEU A 128 -19.85 2.20 1.26
CA LEU A 128 -19.76 1.40 0.04
C LEU A 128 -18.35 0.81 -0.04
N ILE A 129 -18.27 -0.51 -0.04
CA ILE A 129 -17.01 -1.22 -0.24
C ILE A 129 -16.73 -1.34 -1.73
N VAL A 130 -15.52 -0.99 -2.14
CA VAL A 130 -15.06 -1.06 -3.54
C VAL A 130 -13.78 -1.90 -3.62
N PRO A 131 -13.68 -2.86 -4.55
CA PRO A 131 -12.41 -3.56 -4.78
C PRO A 131 -11.31 -2.59 -5.26
N GLU A 132 -10.10 -2.69 -4.69
CA GLU A 132 -8.96 -1.82 -5.02
C GLU A 132 -8.67 -1.74 -6.52
N PRO A 133 -8.62 -2.86 -7.30
CA PRO A 133 -8.34 -2.77 -8.73
C PRO A 133 -9.40 -2.00 -9.52
N VAL A 134 -10.68 -2.06 -9.08
CA VAL A 134 -11.77 -1.31 -9.72
C VAL A 134 -11.58 0.19 -9.48
N ALA A 135 -11.26 0.56 -8.24
CA ALA A 135 -10.97 1.96 -7.90
C ALA A 135 -9.73 2.47 -8.64
N ALA A 136 -8.68 1.65 -8.74
CA ALA A 136 -7.45 1.96 -9.47
C ALA A 136 -7.71 2.15 -10.97
N ALA A 137 -8.53 1.29 -11.59
CA ALA A 137 -8.93 1.43 -12.99
C ALA A 137 -9.66 2.74 -13.27
N ILE A 138 -10.63 3.09 -12.43
CA ILE A 138 -11.36 4.36 -12.51
C ILE A 138 -10.41 5.54 -12.33
N GLY A 139 -9.52 5.47 -11.33
CA GLY A 139 -8.53 6.50 -11.03
C GLY A 139 -7.52 6.72 -12.15
N SER A 140 -7.21 5.68 -12.93
CA SER A 140 -6.33 5.74 -14.11
C SER A 140 -7.04 6.30 -15.36
N GLY A 141 -8.33 6.67 -15.26
CA GLY A 141 -9.10 7.24 -16.35
C GLY A 141 -9.62 6.22 -17.38
N ILE A 142 -9.62 4.92 -17.03
CA ILE A 142 -10.14 3.87 -17.89
C ILE A 142 -11.66 3.87 -17.85
N ASP A 143 -12.29 3.80 -19.03
CA ASP A 143 -13.72 3.54 -19.13
C ASP A 143 -14.00 2.04 -18.97
N ILE A 144 -14.19 1.62 -17.73
CA ILE A 144 -14.43 0.23 -17.36
C ILE A 144 -15.81 -0.30 -17.83
N THR A 145 -16.71 0.56 -18.31
CA THR A 145 -18.05 0.17 -18.75
C THR A 145 -18.07 -0.48 -20.13
N LYS A 146 -16.99 -0.33 -20.90
CA LYS A 146 -16.87 -0.91 -22.23
C LYS A 146 -16.66 -2.43 -22.18
N PRO A 147 -17.12 -3.17 -23.20
CA PRO A 147 -16.89 -4.61 -23.34
C PRO A 147 -15.47 -4.87 -23.88
N CYS A 148 -14.46 -4.54 -23.07
CA CYS A 148 -13.05 -4.78 -23.39
C CYS A 148 -12.24 -5.09 -22.15
N GLY A 149 -11.21 -5.93 -22.29
CA GLY A 149 -10.30 -6.31 -21.21
C GLY A 149 -9.37 -5.16 -20.84
N ASN A 150 -9.33 -4.81 -19.56
CA ASN A 150 -8.35 -3.88 -19.00
C ASN A 150 -7.68 -4.57 -17.81
N MET A 151 -6.37 -4.74 -17.88
CA MET A 151 -5.61 -5.35 -16.80
C MET A 151 -4.99 -4.29 -15.93
N ILE A 152 -5.25 -4.40 -14.62
CA ILE A 152 -4.71 -3.52 -13.59
C ILE A 152 -3.84 -4.35 -12.67
N VAL A 153 -2.66 -3.83 -12.34
CA VAL A 153 -1.74 -4.38 -11.34
C VAL A 153 -1.45 -3.27 -10.34
N ASP A 154 -2.03 -3.38 -9.16
CA ASP A 154 -1.85 -2.43 -8.06
C ASP A 154 -0.84 -3.00 -7.06
N ILE A 155 0.39 -2.50 -7.08
CA ILE A 155 1.46 -2.90 -6.16
C ILE A 155 1.44 -1.95 -4.98
N GLY A 156 0.66 -2.31 -3.96
CA GLY A 156 0.46 -1.52 -2.76
C GLY A 156 1.59 -1.65 -1.72
N GLY A 157 1.30 -1.16 -0.51
CA GLY A 157 2.18 -1.32 0.65
C GLY A 157 2.12 -2.70 1.27
N GLY A 158 0.94 -3.33 1.30
CA GLY A 158 0.70 -4.62 1.97
C GLY A 158 0.34 -5.78 1.04
N THR A 159 -0.21 -5.47 -0.14
CA THR A 159 -0.68 -6.43 -1.14
C THR A 159 -0.27 -5.99 -2.54
N THR A 160 -0.29 -6.95 -3.47
CA THR A 160 -0.37 -6.68 -4.90
C THR A 160 -1.68 -7.28 -5.41
N ASP A 161 -2.53 -6.42 -5.93
CA ASP A 161 -3.84 -6.76 -6.46
C ASP A 161 -3.81 -6.70 -7.99
N ILE A 162 -4.17 -7.82 -8.62
CA ILE A 162 -4.12 -8.00 -10.06
C ILE A 162 -5.53 -8.34 -10.52
N ALA A 163 -6.07 -7.61 -11.50
CA ALA A 163 -7.40 -7.91 -12.02
C ALA A 163 -7.53 -7.57 -13.50
N VAL A 164 -8.34 -8.36 -14.19
CA VAL A 164 -8.88 -8.03 -15.52
C VAL A 164 -10.34 -7.58 -15.36
N ILE A 165 -10.62 -6.38 -15.82
CA ILE A 165 -11.90 -5.69 -15.67
C ILE A 165 -12.55 -5.48 -17.03
N SER A 166 -13.83 -5.79 -17.16
CA SER A 166 -14.66 -5.54 -18.34
C SER A 166 -16.12 -5.32 -17.92
N LEU A 167 -16.86 -4.47 -18.63
CA LEU A 167 -18.30 -4.19 -18.36
C LEU A 167 -18.56 -3.81 -16.89
N ALA A 168 -17.69 -2.98 -16.31
CA ALA A 168 -17.72 -2.54 -14.92
C ALA A 168 -17.58 -3.67 -13.87
N GLY A 169 -17.24 -4.89 -14.29
CA GLY A 169 -17.04 -6.04 -13.41
C GLY A 169 -15.64 -6.62 -13.46
N THR A 170 -15.22 -7.25 -12.38
CA THR A 170 -13.97 -8.02 -12.32
C THR A 170 -14.24 -9.40 -12.95
N VAL A 171 -13.50 -9.73 -14.00
CA VAL A 171 -13.60 -11.02 -14.71
C VAL A 171 -12.70 -12.06 -14.06
N VAL A 172 -11.44 -11.70 -13.86
CA VAL A 172 -10.43 -12.52 -13.15
C VAL A 172 -9.68 -11.62 -12.21
N SER A 173 -9.39 -12.09 -11.00
CA SER A 173 -8.52 -11.37 -10.08
C SER A 173 -7.68 -12.33 -9.24
N ASN A 174 -6.56 -11.80 -8.76
CA ASN A 174 -5.70 -12.43 -7.77
C ASN A 174 -5.14 -11.35 -6.86
N SER A 175 -5.01 -11.65 -5.57
CA SER A 175 -4.38 -10.78 -4.60
C SER A 175 -3.30 -11.57 -3.87
N VAL A 176 -2.07 -11.07 -3.93
CA VAL A 176 -0.92 -11.71 -3.29
C VAL A 176 -0.37 -10.82 -2.18
N LYS A 177 0.10 -11.45 -1.10
CA LYS A 177 0.69 -10.76 0.06
C LYS A 177 2.17 -10.42 -0.18
N ILE A 178 2.46 -9.96 -1.38
CA ILE A 178 3.77 -9.48 -1.84
C ILE A 178 3.57 -8.00 -2.17
N SER A 179 4.47 -7.14 -1.70
CA SER A 179 4.20 -5.72 -1.71
C SER A 179 5.47 -4.88 -1.52
N SER A 180 5.31 -3.58 -1.54
CA SER A 180 6.40 -2.64 -1.26
C SER A 180 7.05 -2.84 0.12
N GLU A 181 6.30 -3.27 1.15
CA GLU A 181 6.87 -3.62 2.47
C GLU A 181 7.70 -4.91 2.40
N THR A 182 7.33 -5.85 1.52
CA THR A 182 8.13 -7.07 1.30
C THR A 182 9.52 -6.71 0.75
N PHE A 183 9.60 -5.73 -0.16
CA PHE A 183 10.88 -5.23 -0.68
C PHE A 183 11.75 -4.66 0.45
N ASP A 184 11.18 -3.91 1.38
CA ASP A 184 11.92 -3.37 2.52
C ASP A 184 12.47 -4.49 3.42
N GLN A 185 11.67 -5.54 3.66
CA GLN A 185 12.09 -6.70 4.45
C GLN A 185 13.20 -7.51 3.75
N ASP A 186 13.15 -7.62 2.43
CA ASP A 186 14.20 -8.29 1.65
C ASP A 186 15.53 -7.52 1.75
N ILE A 187 15.48 -6.19 1.66
CA ILE A 187 16.66 -5.34 1.83
C ILE A 187 17.24 -5.49 3.25
N ILE A 188 16.39 -5.44 4.30
CA ILE A 188 16.83 -5.64 5.69
C ILE A 188 17.49 -7.00 5.85
N ARG A 189 16.88 -8.06 5.29
CA ARG A 189 17.40 -9.43 5.36
C ARG A 189 18.73 -9.56 4.63
N TYR A 190 18.85 -8.98 3.43
CA TYR A 190 20.07 -8.98 2.64
C TYR A 190 21.22 -8.28 3.37
N VAL A 191 21.00 -7.06 3.84
CA VAL A 191 22.01 -6.27 4.56
C VAL A 191 22.46 -6.99 5.84
N ARG A 192 21.53 -7.58 6.58
CA ARG A 192 21.85 -8.36 7.78
C ARG A 192 22.70 -9.59 7.45
N LYS A 193 22.35 -10.33 6.38
CA LYS A 193 23.04 -11.56 5.98
C LYS A 193 24.44 -11.28 5.41
N THR A 194 24.58 -10.25 4.58
CA THR A 194 25.80 -9.97 3.84
C THR A 194 26.80 -9.17 4.66
N TYR A 195 26.33 -8.15 5.38
CA TYR A 195 27.19 -7.20 6.09
C TYR A 195 27.19 -7.35 7.61
N ASN A 196 26.37 -8.25 8.16
CA ASN A 196 26.12 -8.36 9.60
C ASN A 196 25.67 -7.02 10.23
N VAL A 197 24.93 -6.20 9.49
CA VAL A 197 24.39 -4.93 9.93
C VAL A 197 22.88 -4.98 9.96
N PHE A 198 22.28 -4.61 11.09
CA PHE A 198 20.83 -4.44 11.22
C PHE A 198 20.46 -2.99 10.94
N ILE A 199 19.57 -2.78 9.95
CA ILE A 199 19.01 -1.47 9.58
C ILE A 199 17.52 -1.44 9.91
N GLY A 200 16.97 -0.25 10.14
CA GLY A 200 15.55 -0.05 10.37
C GLY A 200 14.74 0.05 9.08
N GLU A 201 13.42 -0.09 9.19
CA GLU A 201 12.47 0.00 8.05
C GLU A 201 12.63 1.30 7.25
N GLN A 202 12.78 2.45 7.92
CA GLN A 202 12.97 3.74 7.25
C GLN A 202 14.24 3.78 6.39
N THR A 203 15.32 3.13 6.85
CA THR A 203 16.56 3.03 6.08
C THR A 203 16.38 2.12 4.87
N ALA A 204 15.72 0.98 5.03
CA ALA A 204 15.43 0.05 3.93
C ALA A 204 14.54 0.71 2.87
N GLU A 205 13.48 1.41 3.27
CA GLU A 205 12.61 2.19 2.38
C GLU A 205 13.41 3.25 1.61
N ALA A 206 14.33 3.96 2.28
CA ALA A 206 15.18 4.94 1.62
C ALA A 206 16.13 4.29 0.59
N VAL A 207 16.69 3.12 0.88
CA VAL A 207 17.52 2.33 -0.05
C VAL A 207 16.67 1.91 -1.26
N LYS A 208 15.49 1.32 -1.03
CA LYS A 208 14.54 0.93 -2.09
C LYS A 208 14.24 2.09 -3.04
N ILE A 209 13.87 3.24 -2.49
CA ILE A 209 13.46 4.42 -3.29
C ILE A 209 14.64 4.99 -4.09
N ARG A 210 15.83 5.06 -3.50
CA ARG A 210 16.98 5.75 -4.11
C ARG A 210 17.74 4.88 -5.12
N ILE A 211 17.98 3.62 -4.77
CA ILE A 211 18.83 2.72 -5.56
C ILE A 211 18.20 1.38 -5.90
N GLY A 212 17.03 1.03 -5.32
CA GLY A 212 16.30 -0.21 -5.63
C GLY A 212 15.91 -0.28 -7.10
N SER A 213 15.93 -1.48 -7.69
CA SER A 213 15.52 -1.73 -9.07
C SER A 213 15.02 -3.16 -9.23
N ALA A 214 14.02 -3.36 -10.08
CA ALA A 214 13.53 -4.67 -10.50
C ALA A 214 14.25 -5.19 -11.75
N TYR A 215 14.84 -4.28 -12.54
CA TYR A 215 15.53 -4.58 -13.80
C TYR A 215 16.95 -3.98 -13.80
N PRO A 216 17.92 -4.51 -14.57
CA PRO A 216 19.26 -3.94 -14.65
C PRO A 216 19.26 -2.46 -15.00
N ARG A 217 20.02 -1.67 -14.27
CA ARG A 217 20.19 -0.24 -14.56
C ARG A 217 21.33 -0.03 -15.57
N ALA A 218 21.24 1.02 -16.38
CA ALA A 218 22.32 1.44 -17.28
C ALA A 218 23.57 1.90 -16.50
N GLU A 219 23.36 2.50 -15.32
CA GLU A 219 24.43 2.96 -14.42
C GLU A 219 24.21 2.43 -13.02
N GLU A 220 25.26 1.83 -12.43
CA GLU A 220 25.24 1.39 -11.04
C GLU A 220 25.21 2.60 -10.10
N LYS A 221 24.32 2.55 -9.11
CA LYS A 221 24.21 3.54 -8.04
C LYS A 221 24.65 2.93 -6.73
N THR A 222 25.29 3.73 -5.89
CA THR A 222 25.68 3.33 -4.55
C THR A 222 25.05 4.23 -3.50
N MET A 223 24.87 3.71 -2.29
CA MET A 223 24.34 4.47 -1.16
C MET A 223 25.04 4.06 0.13
N GLU A 224 25.50 5.04 0.89
CA GLU A 224 25.99 4.83 2.25
C GLU A 224 24.80 4.75 3.20
N ILE A 225 24.76 3.71 4.04
CA ILE A 225 23.72 3.47 5.04
C ILE A 225 24.33 3.19 6.40
N LYS A 226 23.58 3.53 7.44
CA LYS A 226 24.00 3.36 8.84
C LYS A 226 23.08 2.36 9.53
N GLY A 227 23.68 1.50 10.35
CA GLY A 227 22.97 0.51 11.14
C GLY A 227 23.75 0.11 12.37
N ARG A 228 23.33 -0.98 12.99
CA ARG A 228 24.00 -1.59 14.13
C ARG A 228 24.61 -2.93 13.72
N ASN A 229 25.92 -3.09 13.89
CA ASN A 229 26.57 -4.38 13.67
C ASN A 229 26.00 -5.41 14.67
N VAL A 230 25.53 -6.55 14.17
CA VAL A 230 24.86 -7.57 15.00
C VAL A 230 25.81 -8.39 15.85
N ILE A 231 27.12 -8.41 15.49
CA ILE A 231 28.16 -9.15 16.23
C ILE A 231 28.72 -8.30 17.38
N THR A 232 29.11 -7.06 17.06
CA THR A 232 29.76 -6.18 18.04
C THR A 232 28.79 -5.31 18.84
N GLY A 233 27.54 -5.15 18.34
CA GLY A 233 26.55 -4.24 18.90
C GLY A 233 26.79 -2.75 18.58
N LEU A 234 27.90 -2.39 17.95
CA LEU A 234 28.30 -1.02 17.70
C LEU A 234 27.65 -0.43 16.44
N PRO A 235 27.50 0.91 16.33
CA PRO A 235 27.14 1.55 15.09
C PRO A 235 28.10 1.19 13.95
N ALA A 236 27.60 0.96 12.77
CA ALA A 236 28.37 0.65 11.59
C ALA A 236 27.84 1.41 10.37
N THR A 237 28.71 1.80 9.48
CA THR A 237 28.39 2.41 8.18
C THR A 237 28.88 1.47 7.09
N ILE A 238 28.02 1.21 6.11
CA ILE A 238 28.33 0.36 4.94
C ILE A 238 27.85 1.05 3.67
N THR A 239 28.44 0.69 2.55
CA THR A 239 28.01 1.10 1.22
C THR A 239 27.36 -0.08 0.52
N VAL A 240 26.16 0.12 -0.02
CA VAL A 240 25.42 -0.88 -0.82
C VAL A 240 25.22 -0.36 -2.23
N SER A 241 25.20 -1.28 -3.22
CA SER A 241 25.01 -0.93 -4.61
C SER A 241 23.61 -1.30 -5.13
N SER A 242 23.19 -0.67 -6.24
CA SER A 242 21.90 -0.96 -6.88
C SER A 242 21.83 -2.39 -7.41
N ASP A 243 22.95 -2.98 -7.84
CA ASP A 243 22.98 -4.37 -8.32
C ASP A 243 22.80 -5.37 -7.18
N GLU A 244 23.41 -5.11 -6.03
CA GLU A 244 23.20 -5.91 -4.82
C GLU A 244 21.73 -5.86 -4.39
N ILE A 245 21.13 -4.65 -4.38
CA ILE A 245 19.73 -4.50 -3.98
C ILE A 245 18.79 -5.13 -4.99
N ARG A 246 19.07 -5.03 -6.30
CA ARG A 246 18.32 -5.73 -7.34
C ARG A 246 18.37 -7.25 -7.12
N GLY A 247 19.54 -7.79 -6.83
CA GLY A 247 19.70 -9.21 -6.49
C GLY A 247 18.89 -9.62 -5.26
N ALA A 248 18.83 -8.76 -4.23
CA ALA A 248 18.03 -9.01 -3.03
C ALA A 248 16.51 -9.01 -3.31
N LEU A 249 16.03 -8.18 -4.25
CA LEU A 249 14.62 -8.04 -4.63
C LEU A 249 14.16 -9.06 -5.69
N ALA A 250 15.06 -9.70 -6.42
CA ALA A 250 14.76 -10.50 -7.60
C ALA A 250 13.72 -11.60 -7.36
N GLN A 251 13.79 -12.30 -6.24
CA GLN A 251 12.80 -13.33 -5.91
C GLN A 251 11.39 -12.74 -5.79
N THR A 252 11.25 -11.63 -5.06
CA THR A 252 9.97 -11.01 -4.76
C THR A 252 9.38 -10.32 -5.99
N THR A 253 10.19 -9.66 -6.82
CA THR A 253 9.73 -9.04 -8.07
C THR A 253 9.30 -10.08 -9.09
N ASN A 254 10.02 -11.21 -9.23
CA ASN A 254 9.62 -12.33 -10.10
C ASN A 254 8.31 -12.98 -9.63
N GLN A 255 8.07 -13.11 -8.33
CA GLN A 255 6.79 -13.62 -7.83
C GLN A 255 5.60 -12.72 -8.20
N ILE A 256 5.80 -11.40 -8.33
CA ILE A 256 4.75 -10.51 -8.85
C ILE A 256 4.52 -10.80 -10.34
N ALA A 257 5.58 -10.96 -11.15
CA ALA A 257 5.45 -11.31 -12.55
C ALA A 257 4.73 -12.66 -12.73
N ASP A 258 5.08 -13.68 -11.94
CA ASP A 258 4.40 -14.99 -11.95
C ASP A 258 2.91 -14.86 -11.61
N ALA A 259 2.55 -14.01 -10.64
CA ALA A 259 1.16 -13.77 -10.27
C ALA A 259 0.37 -13.06 -11.39
N ILE A 260 1.02 -12.19 -12.16
CA ILE A 260 0.43 -11.55 -13.36
C ILE A 260 0.16 -12.60 -14.44
N CYS A 261 1.16 -13.44 -14.75
CA CYS A 261 1.01 -14.55 -15.70
C CYS A 261 -0.14 -15.49 -15.30
N ALA A 262 -0.26 -15.83 -14.01
CA ALA A 262 -1.33 -16.70 -13.52
C ALA A 262 -2.74 -16.08 -13.66
N VAL A 263 -2.88 -14.75 -13.69
CA VAL A 263 -4.14 -14.07 -14.00
C VAL A 263 -4.41 -14.10 -15.50
N LEU A 264 -3.39 -13.83 -16.33
CA LEU A 264 -3.52 -13.88 -17.79
C LEU A 264 -3.91 -15.27 -18.29
N GLU A 265 -3.35 -16.33 -17.74
CA GLU A 265 -3.68 -17.72 -18.07
C GLU A 265 -5.15 -18.07 -17.83
N LYS A 266 -5.80 -17.43 -16.87
CA LYS A 266 -7.21 -17.62 -16.54
C LYS A 266 -8.13 -16.64 -17.26
N THR A 267 -7.56 -15.68 -17.97
CA THR A 267 -8.32 -14.63 -18.67
C THR A 267 -8.93 -15.21 -19.96
N PRO A 268 -10.22 -14.97 -20.25
CA PRO A 268 -10.81 -15.35 -21.53
C PRO A 268 -10.01 -14.82 -22.73
N PRO A 269 -9.87 -15.60 -23.83
CA PRO A 269 -9.01 -15.24 -24.96
C PRO A 269 -9.26 -13.85 -25.56
N GLU A 270 -10.53 -13.44 -25.70
CA GLU A 270 -10.88 -12.14 -26.25
C GLU A 270 -10.38 -10.99 -25.37
N LEU A 271 -10.51 -11.15 -24.04
CA LEU A 271 -10.02 -10.15 -23.09
C LEU A 271 -8.49 -10.17 -22.96
N ALA A 272 -7.86 -11.34 -23.12
CA ALA A 272 -6.41 -11.45 -23.15
C ALA A 272 -5.83 -10.76 -24.41
N SER A 273 -6.52 -10.87 -25.55
CA SER A 273 -6.16 -10.09 -26.76
C SER A 273 -6.25 -8.59 -26.52
N ASP A 274 -7.33 -8.11 -25.87
CA ASP A 274 -7.46 -6.70 -25.52
C ASP A 274 -6.31 -6.21 -24.62
N VAL A 275 -5.90 -7.03 -23.65
CA VAL A 275 -4.76 -6.72 -22.75
C VAL A 275 -3.45 -6.66 -23.53
N SER A 276 -3.24 -7.57 -24.50
CA SER A 276 -2.06 -7.54 -25.37
C SER A 276 -1.97 -6.25 -26.18
N ASP A 277 -3.10 -5.75 -26.69
CA ASP A 277 -3.14 -4.52 -27.49
C ASP A 277 -3.00 -3.24 -26.65
N ARG A 278 -3.54 -3.23 -25.42
CA ARG A 278 -3.61 -2.05 -24.54
C ARG A 278 -2.49 -1.98 -23.52
N GLY A 279 -1.88 -3.09 -23.23
CA GLY A 279 -0.89 -3.25 -22.17
C GLY A 279 -1.52 -3.41 -20.79
N ILE A 280 -0.63 -3.50 -19.79
CA ILE A 280 -0.95 -3.64 -18.37
C ILE A 280 -0.79 -2.27 -17.71
N ILE A 281 -1.75 -1.90 -16.88
CA ILE A 281 -1.69 -0.65 -16.15
C ILE A 281 -1.15 -0.91 -14.75
N LEU A 282 -0.03 -0.31 -14.43
CA LEU A 282 0.63 -0.40 -13.13
C LEU A 282 0.20 0.76 -12.25
N THR A 283 -0.24 0.45 -11.04
CA THR A 283 -0.61 1.41 -10.00
C THR A 283 0.02 1.04 -8.65
N GLY A 284 -0.21 1.88 -7.65
CA GLY A 284 0.36 1.69 -6.33
C GLY A 284 1.79 2.20 -6.17
N GLY A 285 2.22 2.38 -4.93
CA GLY A 285 3.55 2.91 -4.63
C GLY A 285 4.70 1.95 -4.97
N GLY A 286 4.45 0.64 -4.96
CA GLY A 286 5.43 -0.38 -5.30
C GLY A 286 5.76 -0.43 -6.79
N SER A 287 4.82 -0.01 -7.66
CA SER A 287 5.06 0.07 -9.11
C SER A 287 6.10 1.11 -9.50
N LEU A 288 6.41 2.05 -8.59
CA LEU A 288 7.46 3.06 -8.78
C LEU A 288 8.88 2.51 -8.56
N LEU A 289 9.03 1.24 -8.17
CA LEU A 289 10.35 0.61 -8.14
C LEU A 289 10.94 0.65 -9.55
N ALA A 290 12.12 1.23 -9.69
CA ALA A 290 12.74 1.38 -11.01
C ALA A 290 12.86 0.03 -11.74
N GLY A 291 12.53 0.00 -13.02
CA GLY A 291 12.59 -1.19 -13.84
C GLY A 291 11.46 -2.20 -13.58
N MET A 292 10.39 -1.80 -12.88
CA MET A 292 9.24 -2.69 -12.68
C MET A 292 8.42 -2.86 -13.96
N ASP A 293 8.31 -1.80 -14.75
CA ASP A 293 7.69 -1.80 -16.07
C ASP A 293 8.48 -2.65 -17.07
N GLU A 294 9.81 -2.54 -17.09
CA GLU A 294 10.66 -3.37 -17.94
C GLU A 294 10.64 -4.86 -17.54
N LEU A 295 10.46 -5.16 -16.25
CA LEU A 295 10.34 -6.54 -15.78
C LEU A 295 9.02 -7.18 -16.21
N ILE A 296 7.93 -6.39 -16.29
CA ILE A 296 6.58 -6.89 -16.58
C ILE A 296 6.31 -6.92 -18.09
N GLN A 297 7.06 -6.16 -18.88
CA GLN A 297 6.95 -6.12 -20.34
C GLN A 297 7.39 -7.45 -20.98
#